data_f53331621f8fc54ab0b8e67dbd72833a
#
_entry.id   f53331621f8fc54ab0b8e67dbd72833a
#
_cell.length_a   1.000
_cell.length_b   1.000
_cell.length_c   1.000
_cell.angle_alpha   90.00
_cell.angle_beta   90.00
_cell.angle_gamma   90.00
#
_symmetry.space_group_name_H-M   'P 1'
#
loop_
_entity.id
_entity.type
_entity.pdbx_description
1 polymer ?
#
loop_
_entity_poly.entity_id
_entity_poly.type
_entity_poly.pdbx_seq_one_letter_code
_entity_poly.pdbx_strand_id
1 'polypeptide(L)'
;MVATYALGAFLIPKYITQALALRVSAVLGIFLSFCIVFSTGFTSVLFVAGLGIANALVWPAVWPLTLNGLGKFTKTGAALLVMAISGGAVIPPLYGKFVDGTKADLIAQGISEINATATASTKGYWILLPCYAFILYYAVSGHKVGLKS
;
A
#
# COMPACT_ATOMS: atom_id res chain seq x y z
N MET A 1 2.80 12.67 5.39
CA MET A 1 3.49 11.42 5.76
C MET A 1 4.19 11.50 7.11
N VAL A 2 5.19 12.39 7.33
CA VAL A 2 5.99 12.43 8.59
C VAL A 2 5.11 12.65 9.82
N ALA A 3 4.22 13.63 9.80
CA ALA A 3 3.30 13.91 10.91
C ALA A 3 2.37 12.72 11.20
N THR A 4 1.82 12.08 10.17
CA THR A 4 0.95 10.90 10.31
C THR A 4 1.72 9.70 10.85
N TYR A 5 2.96 9.51 10.41
CA TYR A 5 3.85 8.47 10.93
C TYR A 5 4.16 8.69 12.42
N ALA A 6 4.51 9.92 12.81
CA ALA A 6 4.79 10.27 14.21
C ALA A 6 3.55 10.06 15.09
N LEU A 7 2.37 10.51 14.64
CA LEU A 7 1.10 10.29 15.32
C LEU A 7 0.78 8.79 15.43
N GLY A 8 0.99 8.02 14.35
CA GLY A 8 0.78 6.59 14.35
C GLY A 8 1.69 5.85 15.31
N ALA A 9 2.97 6.18 15.32
CA ALA A 9 3.94 5.59 16.24
C ALA A 9 3.60 5.89 17.72
N PHE A 10 2.95 7.02 17.99
CA PHE A 10 2.49 7.40 19.33
C PHE A 10 1.15 6.75 19.71
N LEU A 11 0.24 6.61 18.76
CA LEU A 11 -1.11 6.02 18.99
C LEU A 11 -1.09 4.50 19.02
N ILE A 12 -0.19 3.88 18.27
CA ILE A 12 0.07 2.45 18.25
C ILE A 12 1.27 2.20 19.17
N PRO A 13 1.23 1.47 20.24
CA PRO A 13 0.24 0.52 20.76
C PRO A 13 -0.68 1.07 21.84
N LYS A 14 -0.60 2.35 22.21
CA LYS A 14 -1.21 2.89 23.41
C LYS A 14 -2.74 2.97 23.36
N TYR A 15 -3.28 3.30 22.18
CA TYR A 15 -4.74 3.50 21.99
C TYR A 15 -5.35 2.62 20.91
N ILE A 16 -4.54 2.16 19.94
CA ILE A 16 -5.00 1.40 18.77
C ILE A 16 -4.14 0.14 18.65
N THR A 17 -4.80 -1.02 18.49
CA THR A 17 -4.07 -2.27 18.24
C THR A 17 -3.43 -2.25 16.85
N GLN A 18 -2.25 -2.86 16.71
CA GLN A 18 -1.53 -2.94 15.42
C GLN A 18 -2.42 -3.54 14.31
N ALA A 19 -3.18 -4.59 14.65
CA ALA A 19 -4.08 -5.23 13.69
C ALA A 19 -5.20 -4.29 13.22
N LEU A 20 -5.76 -3.47 14.14
CA LEU A 20 -6.78 -2.49 13.78
C LEU A 20 -6.20 -1.37 12.91
N ALA A 21 -5.04 -0.83 13.28
CA ALA A 21 -4.36 0.19 12.50
C ALA A 21 -4.07 -0.30 11.06
N LEU A 22 -3.61 -1.55 10.94
CA LEU A 22 -3.32 -2.16 9.64
C LEU A 22 -4.59 -2.38 8.81
N ARG A 23 -5.71 -2.80 9.44
CA ARG A 23 -7.01 -2.94 8.77
C ARG A 23 -7.52 -1.60 8.24
N VAL A 24 -7.48 -0.56 9.08
CA VAL A 24 -7.91 0.79 8.69
C VAL A 24 -7.07 1.31 7.54
N SER A 25 -5.74 1.16 7.60
CA SER A 25 -4.82 1.54 6.52
C SER A 25 -5.12 0.79 5.22
N ALA A 26 -5.36 -0.52 5.30
CA ALA A 26 -5.65 -1.33 4.11
C ALA A 26 -6.99 -0.94 3.47
N VAL A 27 -8.05 -0.78 4.27
CA VAL A 27 -9.38 -0.36 3.77
C VAL A 27 -9.30 1.04 3.15
N LEU A 28 -8.64 1.99 3.83
CA LEU A 28 -8.42 3.33 3.32
C LEU A 28 -7.60 3.32 2.04
N GLY A 29 -6.56 2.48 1.97
CA GLY A 29 -5.75 2.30 0.77
C GLY A 29 -6.54 1.75 -0.42
N ILE A 30 -7.39 0.74 -0.22
CA ILE A 30 -8.29 0.22 -1.24
C ILE A 30 -9.24 1.33 -1.72
N PHE A 31 -9.91 2.02 -0.79
CA PHE A 31 -10.86 3.07 -1.12
C PHE A 31 -10.19 4.20 -1.94
N LEU A 32 -9.05 4.71 -1.48
CA LEU A 32 -8.32 5.76 -2.17
C LEU A 32 -7.80 5.31 -3.54
N SER A 33 -7.35 4.05 -3.67
CA SER A 33 -6.93 3.51 -4.97
C SER A 33 -8.09 3.49 -5.98
N PHE A 34 -9.30 3.10 -5.55
CA PHE A 34 -10.49 3.23 -6.38
C PHE A 34 -10.78 4.69 -6.75
N CYS A 35 -10.75 5.60 -5.77
CA CYS A 35 -10.96 7.02 -6.03
C CYS A 35 -9.97 7.59 -7.06
N ILE A 36 -8.69 7.18 -7.02
CA ILE A 36 -7.68 7.61 -7.98
C ILE A 36 -8.03 7.15 -9.39
N VAL A 37 -8.38 5.86 -9.55
CA VAL A 37 -8.66 5.26 -10.86
C VAL A 37 -9.88 5.90 -11.52
N PHE A 38 -10.90 6.27 -10.75
CA PHE A 38 -12.13 6.85 -11.25
C PHE A 38 -12.14 8.39 -11.26
N SER A 39 -11.09 9.03 -10.73
CA SER A 39 -10.94 10.48 -10.73
C SER A 39 -10.01 10.96 -11.84
N THR A 40 -10.16 12.21 -12.24
CA THR A 40 -9.33 12.86 -13.26
C THR A 40 -8.74 14.16 -12.73
N GLY A 41 -7.64 14.60 -13.33
CA GLY A 41 -7.03 15.90 -13.04
C GLY A 41 -6.52 16.03 -11.60
N PHE A 42 -6.68 17.22 -11.04
CA PHE A 42 -6.17 17.58 -9.70
C PHE A 42 -6.76 16.72 -8.56
N THR A 43 -8.01 16.29 -8.71
CA THR A 43 -8.69 15.46 -7.71
C THR A 43 -7.97 14.11 -7.51
N SER A 44 -7.51 13.49 -8.59
CA SER A 44 -6.71 12.27 -8.52
C SER A 44 -5.41 12.47 -7.73
N VAL A 45 -4.74 13.61 -7.94
CA VAL A 45 -3.50 13.94 -7.20
C VAL A 45 -3.76 14.07 -5.69
N LEU A 46 -4.89 14.64 -5.29
CA LEU A 46 -5.27 14.71 -3.87
C LEU A 46 -5.48 13.33 -3.25
N PHE A 47 -6.11 12.40 -3.97
CA PHE A 47 -6.25 11.02 -3.49
C PHE A 47 -4.91 10.29 -3.41
N VAL A 48 -3.99 10.53 -4.34
CA VAL A 48 -2.61 10.02 -4.26
C VAL A 48 -1.89 10.55 -3.01
N ALA A 49 -2.05 11.85 -2.70
CA ALA A 49 -1.53 12.42 -1.46
C ALA A 49 -2.16 11.74 -0.22
N GLY A 50 -3.45 11.44 -0.28
CA GLY A 50 -4.18 10.67 0.75
C GLY A 50 -3.63 9.27 0.97
N LEU A 51 -3.19 8.57 -0.09
CA LEU A 51 -2.51 7.27 0.03
C LEU A 51 -1.25 7.35 0.91
N GLY A 52 -0.55 8.50 0.91
CA GLY A 52 0.57 8.73 1.80
C GLY A 52 0.19 8.63 3.28
N ILE A 53 -1.04 9.02 3.64
CA ILE A 53 -1.57 8.90 5.01
C ILE A 53 -1.87 7.43 5.32
N ALA A 54 -2.54 6.72 4.41
CA ALA A 54 -2.85 5.31 4.57
C ALA A 54 -1.57 4.47 4.75
N ASN A 55 -0.53 4.73 3.95
CA ASN A 55 0.73 4.00 3.99
C ASN A 55 1.59 4.33 5.22
N ALA A 56 1.45 5.51 5.81
CA ALA A 56 2.26 5.93 6.96
C ALA A 56 2.09 5.01 8.18
N LEU A 57 0.92 4.39 8.34
CA LEU A 57 0.61 3.52 9.48
C LEU A 57 0.94 2.03 9.21
N VAL A 58 1.16 1.65 7.97
CA VAL A 58 1.37 0.24 7.60
C VAL A 58 2.65 -0.31 8.25
N TRP A 59 3.76 0.39 8.11
CA TRP A 59 5.05 -0.09 8.60
C TRP A 59 5.13 -0.21 10.13
N PRO A 60 4.74 0.82 10.92
CA PRO A 60 4.69 0.72 12.38
C PRO A 60 3.77 -0.38 12.90
N ALA A 61 2.72 -0.73 12.14
CA ALA A 61 1.77 -1.77 12.53
C ALA A 61 2.24 -3.17 12.14
N VAL A 62 2.82 -3.34 10.94
CA VAL A 62 3.24 -4.65 10.42
C VAL A 62 4.40 -5.22 11.22
N TRP A 63 5.39 -4.40 11.55
CA TRP A 63 6.62 -4.84 12.20
C TRP A 63 6.37 -5.58 13.52
N PRO A 64 5.74 -4.98 14.54
CA PRO A 64 5.49 -5.67 15.80
C PRO A 64 4.47 -6.81 15.64
N LEU A 65 3.49 -6.68 14.73
CA LEU A 65 2.47 -7.69 14.50
C LEU A 65 3.08 -8.98 13.93
N THR A 66 4.07 -8.87 13.03
CA THR A 66 4.74 -10.02 12.42
C THR A 66 5.73 -10.69 13.36
N LEU A 67 6.39 -9.91 14.23
CA LEU A 67 7.39 -10.46 15.16
C LEU A 67 6.77 -11.02 16.44
N ASN A 68 5.50 -10.75 16.69
CA ASN A 68 4.80 -11.22 17.87
C ASN A 68 4.72 -12.76 17.89
N GLY A 69 5.09 -13.35 19.01
CA GLY A 69 5.01 -14.81 19.21
C GLY A 69 6.12 -15.64 18.56
N LEU A 70 7.07 -15.05 17.82
CA LEU A 70 8.14 -15.79 17.15
C LEU A 70 9.24 -16.32 18.10
N GLY A 71 9.34 -15.82 19.33
CA GLY A 71 10.32 -16.26 20.31
C GLY A 71 11.75 -16.32 19.73
N LYS A 72 12.35 -17.52 19.71
CA LYS A 72 13.71 -17.72 19.18
C LYS A 72 13.88 -17.42 17.68
N PHE A 73 12.78 -17.38 16.92
CA PHE A 73 12.79 -17.09 15.48
C PHE A 73 12.60 -15.60 15.16
N THR A 74 12.55 -14.71 16.16
CA THR A 74 12.39 -13.26 15.94
C THR A 74 13.45 -12.69 15.01
N LYS A 75 14.72 -13.11 15.14
CA LYS A 75 15.81 -12.64 14.26
C LYS A 75 15.58 -13.05 12.80
N THR A 76 15.15 -14.29 12.56
CA THR A 76 14.83 -14.79 11.22
C THR A 76 13.61 -14.08 10.65
N GLY A 77 12.56 -13.87 11.44
CA GLY A 77 11.38 -13.12 11.04
C GLY A 77 11.71 -11.68 10.67
N ALA A 78 12.55 -11.00 11.45
CA ALA A 78 13.01 -9.65 11.15
C ALA A 78 13.83 -9.61 9.84
N ALA A 79 14.71 -10.58 9.61
CA ALA A 79 15.47 -10.67 8.37
C ALA A 79 14.56 -10.86 7.15
N LEU A 80 13.53 -11.73 7.25
CA LEU A 80 12.54 -11.92 6.19
C LEU A 80 11.72 -10.66 5.91
N LEU A 81 11.35 -9.89 6.95
CA LEU A 81 10.68 -8.59 6.76
C LEU A 81 11.57 -7.58 6.04
N VAL A 82 12.86 -7.51 6.39
CA VAL A 82 13.81 -6.64 5.68
C VAL A 82 13.95 -7.09 4.21
N MET A 83 14.04 -8.39 3.96
CA MET A 83 14.06 -8.92 2.58
C MET A 83 12.79 -8.57 1.81
N ALA A 84 11.63 -8.52 2.45
CA ALA A 84 10.37 -8.12 1.82
C ALA A 84 10.37 -6.66 1.32
N ILE A 85 11.22 -5.79 1.88
CA ILE A 85 11.41 -4.41 1.37
C ILE A 85 11.91 -4.42 -0.08
N SER A 86 12.65 -5.46 -0.49
CA SER A 86 13.08 -5.61 -1.88
C SER A 86 11.91 -5.71 -2.88
N GLY A 87 10.70 -6.04 -2.43
CA GLY A 87 9.48 -5.91 -3.22
C GLY A 87 9.24 -4.50 -3.76
N GLY A 88 9.77 -3.47 -3.07
CA GLY A 88 9.82 -2.10 -3.58
C GLY A 88 10.65 -1.92 -4.85
N ALA A 89 11.54 -2.86 -5.18
CA ALA A 89 12.26 -2.87 -6.44
C ALA A 89 11.45 -3.49 -7.60
N VAL A 90 10.38 -4.22 -7.31
CA VAL A 90 9.56 -4.94 -8.31
C VAL A 90 8.31 -4.14 -8.70
N ILE A 91 7.58 -3.62 -7.73
CA ILE A 91 6.29 -2.95 -7.98
C ILE A 91 6.43 -1.68 -8.83
N PRO A 92 7.39 -0.75 -8.60
CA PRO A 92 7.53 0.44 -9.44
C PRO A 92 7.84 0.15 -10.90
N PRO A 93 8.76 -0.77 -11.27
CA PRO A 93 8.95 -1.16 -12.66
C PRO A 93 7.71 -1.78 -13.31
N LEU A 94 6.95 -2.60 -12.59
CA LEU A 94 5.69 -3.14 -13.09
C LEU A 94 4.66 -2.04 -13.35
N TYR A 95 4.54 -1.09 -12.44
CA TYR A 95 3.70 0.09 -12.63
C TYR A 95 4.13 0.89 -13.86
N GLY A 96 5.44 1.20 -13.98
CA GLY A 96 5.98 1.92 -15.14
C GLY A 96 5.65 1.22 -16.45
N LYS A 97 5.94 -0.09 -16.55
CA LYS A 97 5.65 -0.88 -17.76
C LYS A 97 4.15 -0.89 -18.11
N PHE A 98 3.28 -0.98 -17.13
CA PHE A 98 1.83 -0.94 -17.33
C PHE A 98 1.38 0.45 -17.83
N VAL A 99 1.90 1.52 -17.23
CA VAL A 99 1.60 2.91 -17.62
C VAL A 99 2.10 3.18 -19.02
N ASP A 100 3.34 2.79 -19.37
CA ASP A 100 3.93 3.01 -20.69
C ASP A 100 3.14 2.27 -21.78
N GLY A 101 2.76 1.02 -21.55
CA GLY A 101 1.93 0.25 -22.46
C GLY A 101 0.55 0.91 -22.66
N THR A 102 -0.14 1.26 -21.57
CA THR A 102 -1.44 1.91 -21.65
C THR A 102 -1.36 3.29 -22.35
N LYS A 103 -0.29 4.06 -22.09
CA LYS A 103 -0.04 5.34 -22.76
C LYS A 103 0.12 5.15 -24.26
N ALA A 104 0.93 4.17 -24.69
CA ALA A 104 1.16 3.88 -26.10
C ALA A 104 -0.17 3.53 -26.82
N ASP A 105 -1.00 2.68 -26.21
CA ASP A 105 -2.31 2.31 -26.75
C ASP A 105 -3.24 3.50 -26.91
N LEU A 106 -3.26 4.42 -25.93
CA LEU A 106 -4.10 5.63 -25.96
C LEU A 106 -3.64 6.61 -27.02
N ILE A 107 -2.32 6.77 -27.22
CA ILE A 107 -1.76 7.61 -28.30
C ILE A 107 -2.10 7.01 -29.66
N ALA A 108 -2.02 5.69 -29.84
CA ALA A 108 -2.43 5.02 -31.07
C ALA A 108 -3.91 5.21 -31.40
N GLN A 109 -4.76 5.44 -30.40
CA GLN A 109 -6.17 5.79 -30.55
C GLN A 109 -6.41 7.29 -30.84
N GLY A 110 -5.35 8.10 -31.02
CA GLY A 110 -5.45 9.52 -31.35
C GLY A 110 -5.62 10.44 -30.13
N ILE A 111 -5.44 9.93 -28.90
CA ILE A 111 -5.49 10.75 -27.69
C ILE A 111 -4.17 11.53 -27.57
N SER A 112 -4.27 12.82 -27.23
CA SER A 112 -3.07 13.64 -27.03
C SER A 112 -2.16 13.05 -25.94
N GLU A 113 -0.85 13.21 -26.11
CA GLU A 113 0.16 12.65 -25.20
C GLU A 113 -0.07 13.05 -23.73
N ILE A 114 -0.49 14.29 -23.48
CA ILE A 114 -0.78 14.80 -22.12
C ILE A 114 -1.93 14.03 -21.49
N ASN A 115 -3.03 13.86 -22.22
CA ASN A 115 -4.21 13.15 -21.73
C ASN A 115 -3.96 11.64 -21.61
N ALA A 116 -3.22 11.07 -22.54
CA ALA A 116 -2.82 9.66 -22.51
C ALA A 116 -1.94 9.38 -21.29
N THR A 117 -0.98 10.24 -20.98
CA THR A 117 -0.12 10.11 -19.79
C THR A 117 -0.92 10.23 -18.50
N ALA A 118 -1.80 11.22 -18.39
CA ALA A 118 -2.64 11.40 -17.21
C ALA A 118 -3.54 10.17 -16.97
N THR A 119 -4.22 9.69 -18.02
CA THR A 119 -5.12 8.53 -17.95
C THR A 119 -4.36 7.24 -17.66
N ALA A 120 -3.22 7.00 -18.29
CA ALA A 120 -2.42 5.82 -18.05
C ALA A 120 -1.87 5.78 -16.61
N SER A 121 -1.41 6.92 -16.10
CA SER A 121 -0.90 7.04 -14.73
C SER A 121 -1.98 6.72 -13.69
N THR A 122 -3.19 7.21 -13.84
CA THR A 122 -4.29 6.91 -12.91
C THR A 122 -4.71 5.44 -13.01
N LYS A 123 -4.80 4.87 -14.22
CA LYS A 123 -5.06 3.44 -14.41
C LYS A 123 -3.98 2.54 -13.81
N GLY A 124 -2.73 2.97 -13.77
CA GLY A 124 -1.64 2.21 -13.15
C GLY A 124 -1.89 1.87 -11.68
N TYR A 125 -2.70 2.66 -10.98
CA TYR A 125 -3.04 2.41 -9.57
C TYR A 125 -3.88 1.16 -9.32
N TRP A 126 -4.41 0.50 -10.37
CA TRP A 126 -4.99 -0.84 -10.26
C TRP A 126 -4.05 -1.87 -9.64
N ILE A 127 -2.73 -1.70 -9.85
CA ILE A 127 -1.70 -2.58 -9.28
C ILE A 127 -1.68 -2.54 -7.75
N LEU A 128 -2.13 -1.46 -7.12
CA LEU A 128 -2.17 -1.35 -5.67
C LEU A 128 -3.31 -2.13 -5.02
N LEU A 129 -4.40 -2.41 -5.75
CA LEU A 129 -5.55 -3.12 -5.18
C LEU A 129 -5.20 -4.52 -4.64
N PRO A 130 -4.52 -5.41 -5.41
CA PRO A 130 -4.09 -6.70 -4.87
C PRO A 130 -3.12 -6.56 -3.69
N CYS A 131 -2.27 -5.52 -3.69
CA CYS A 131 -1.35 -5.25 -2.58
C CYS A 131 -2.13 -4.91 -1.30
N TYR A 132 -3.09 -3.99 -1.36
CA TYR A 132 -3.91 -3.65 -0.21
C TYR A 132 -4.86 -4.78 0.22
N ALA A 133 -5.39 -5.55 -0.73
CA ALA A 133 -6.17 -6.75 -0.42
C ALA A 133 -5.35 -7.77 0.38
N PHE A 134 -4.08 -7.96 0.00
CA PHE A 134 -3.16 -8.82 0.75
C PHE A 134 -2.88 -8.27 2.15
N ILE A 135 -2.64 -6.96 2.29
CA ILE A 135 -2.44 -6.32 3.59
C ILE A 135 -3.68 -6.50 4.47
N LEU A 136 -4.88 -6.34 3.90
CA LEU A 136 -6.14 -6.54 4.60
C LEU A 136 -6.31 -7.99 5.06
N TYR A 137 -6.05 -8.95 4.19
CA TYR A 137 -6.05 -10.38 4.53
C TYR A 137 -5.10 -10.67 5.69
N TYR A 138 -3.87 -10.15 5.62
CA TYR A 138 -2.90 -10.31 6.68
C TYR A 138 -3.37 -9.69 8.00
N ALA A 139 -3.94 -8.49 7.96
CA ALA A 139 -4.46 -7.79 9.14
C ALA A 139 -5.67 -8.47 9.79
N VAL A 140 -6.46 -9.24 9.03
CA VAL A 140 -7.67 -9.93 9.55
C VAL A 140 -7.32 -11.33 10.06
N SER A 141 -6.59 -12.10 9.28
CA SER A 141 -6.38 -13.54 9.50
C SER A 141 -4.92 -13.97 9.47
N GLY A 142 -4.11 -13.43 8.58
CA GLY A 142 -2.76 -13.91 8.32
C GLY A 142 -1.83 -13.83 9.53
N HIS A 143 -1.94 -12.78 10.33
CA HIS A 143 -1.12 -12.61 11.53
C HIS A 143 -1.44 -13.58 12.68
N LYS A 144 -2.56 -14.29 12.59
CA LYS A 144 -3.00 -15.28 13.62
C LYS A 144 -2.48 -16.69 13.32
N VAL A 145 -1.99 -16.92 12.11
CA VAL A 145 -1.51 -18.24 11.69
C VAL A 145 -0.26 -18.60 12.50
N GLY A 146 -0.30 -19.74 13.19
CA GLY A 146 0.80 -20.22 14.03
C GLY A 146 0.81 -19.69 15.48
N LEU A 147 -0.03 -18.73 15.83
CA LEU A 147 -0.27 -18.39 17.23
C LEU A 147 -1.18 -19.47 17.83
N LYS A 148 -0.65 -20.27 18.76
CA LYS A 148 -1.47 -21.19 19.55
C LYS A 148 -2.44 -20.36 20.38
N SER A 149 -3.73 -20.57 20.20
CA SER A 149 -4.80 -20.10 21.06
C SER A 149 -4.63 -20.63 22.48
#